data_b6d72a49bfb61cf85ec638717e80714c
#
_entry.id   b6d72a49bfb61cf85ec638717e80714c
#
_cell.length_a   1.000
_cell.length_b   1.000
_cell.length_c   1.000
_cell.angle_alpha   90.00
_cell.angle_beta   90.00
_cell.angle_gamma   90.00
#
_symmetry.space_group_name_H-M   'P 1'
#
loop_
_entity.id
_entity.type
_entity.pdbx_description
1 polymer ?
#
loop_
_entity_poly.entity_id
_entity_poly.type
_entity_poly.pdbx_seq_one_letter_code
_entity_poly.pdbx_strand_id
1 'polypeptide(L)'
;MEAITHNLVAVVIQILCFQYLLFPLSFIFTIIFAYVSHLIVDALSKITYHTPDVKKDDKFWVIWHVIIYSASILSLIILIIPFWLGILFANIIDIWDWFILRPLQKKKIKSGANANWGHKWYLHKHSDWVRDKLFGWLPNWRYKYYGIITELIIILFLSIIIIIIL
;
A
#
# COMPACT_ATOMS: atom_id res chain seq x y z
N MET A 1 3.19 -0.64 -4.10
CA MET A 1 3.83 0.65 -3.79
C MET A 1 4.16 0.70 -2.31
N GLU A 2 4.85 1.75 -1.86
CA GLU A 2 5.21 1.88 -0.45
C GLU A 2 4.03 2.38 0.40
N ALA A 3 4.04 2.07 1.70
CA ALA A 3 2.91 2.38 2.60
C ALA A 3 2.57 3.89 2.67
N ILE A 4 3.53 4.78 2.45
CA ILE A 4 3.27 6.23 2.38
C ILE A 4 2.27 6.56 1.26
N THR A 5 2.38 5.93 0.09
CA THR A 5 1.47 6.16 -1.03
C THR A 5 0.05 5.70 -0.69
N HIS A 6 -0.10 4.53 -0.03
CA HIS A 6 -1.40 4.07 0.46
C HIS A 6 -2.02 5.05 1.46
N ASN A 7 -1.22 5.56 2.40
CA ASN A 7 -1.68 6.53 3.38
C ASN A 7 -2.17 7.83 2.72
N LEU A 8 -1.39 8.38 1.78
CA LEU A 8 -1.78 9.63 1.10
C LEU A 8 -3.03 9.47 0.23
N VAL A 9 -3.15 8.36 -0.51
CA VAL A 9 -4.37 8.07 -1.29
C VAL A 9 -5.58 7.93 -0.37
N ALA A 10 -5.42 7.25 0.77
CA ALA A 10 -6.49 7.09 1.77
C ALA A 10 -6.96 8.43 2.33
N VAL A 11 -6.03 9.36 2.60
CA VAL A 11 -6.34 10.72 3.06
C VAL A 11 -7.17 11.46 2.02
N VAL A 12 -6.74 11.47 0.76
CA VAL A 12 -7.50 12.11 -0.34
C VAL A 12 -8.91 11.52 -0.42
N ILE A 13 -9.04 10.21 -0.40
CA ILE A 13 -10.35 9.52 -0.44
C ILE A 13 -11.23 9.96 0.73
N GLN A 14 -10.69 9.94 1.95
CA GLN A 14 -11.48 10.29 3.14
C GLN A 14 -11.92 11.74 3.10
N ILE A 15 -11.03 12.69 2.74
CA ILE A 15 -11.40 14.11 2.61
C ILE A 15 -12.54 14.27 1.61
N LEU A 16 -12.40 13.73 0.40
CA LEU A 16 -13.42 13.84 -0.64
C LEU A 16 -14.75 13.19 -0.22
N CYS A 17 -14.73 12.01 0.36
CA CYS A 17 -15.94 11.36 0.84
C CYS A 17 -16.65 12.18 1.91
N PHE A 18 -15.91 12.75 2.87
CA PHE A 18 -16.51 13.53 3.96
C PHE A 18 -16.94 14.93 3.52
N GLN A 19 -16.32 15.49 2.48
CA GLN A 19 -16.68 16.78 1.93
C GLN A 19 -17.94 16.74 1.05
N TYR A 20 -18.11 15.65 0.28
CA TYR A 20 -19.17 15.57 -0.73
C TYR A 20 -20.32 14.62 -0.39
N LEU A 21 -20.16 13.75 0.62
CA LEU A 21 -21.17 12.77 0.99
C LEU A 21 -21.64 12.97 2.45
N LEU A 22 -22.95 12.86 2.64
CA LEU A 22 -23.53 12.90 3.96
C LEU A 22 -23.37 11.56 4.70
N PHE A 23 -23.38 11.58 6.04
CA PHE A 23 -23.45 10.38 6.85
C PHE A 23 -24.76 9.60 6.55
N PRO A 24 -24.74 8.26 6.44
CA PRO A 24 -23.61 7.35 6.63
C PRO A 24 -22.78 7.07 5.36
N LEU A 25 -23.15 7.64 4.21
CA LEU A 25 -22.49 7.33 2.92
C LEU A 25 -21.02 7.71 2.91
N SER A 26 -20.63 8.82 3.55
CA SER A 26 -19.24 9.23 3.67
C SER A 26 -18.37 8.14 4.30
N PHE A 27 -18.85 7.47 5.36
CA PHE A 27 -18.16 6.36 6.02
C PHE A 27 -18.07 5.14 5.11
N ILE A 28 -19.22 4.72 4.55
CA ILE A 28 -19.32 3.52 3.69
C ILE A 28 -18.38 3.65 2.47
N PHE A 29 -18.44 4.78 1.76
CA PHE A 29 -17.62 4.98 0.57
C PHE A 29 -16.14 5.16 0.90
N THR A 30 -15.80 5.78 2.04
CA THR A 30 -14.39 5.83 2.49
C THR A 30 -13.83 4.42 2.68
N ILE A 31 -14.56 3.53 3.36
CA ILE A 31 -14.15 2.15 3.56
C ILE A 31 -13.95 1.42 2.22
N ILE A 32 -14.93 1.50 1.35
CA ILE A 32 -14.90 0.80 0.05
C ILE A 32 -13.76 1.33 -0.82
N PHE A 33 -13.67 2.64 -0.98
CA PHE A 33 -12.67 3.24 -1.88
C PHE A 33 -11.25 3.12 -1.33
N ALA A 34 -11.04 3.23 -0.01
CA ALA A 34 -9.75 3.01 0.60
C ALA A 34 -9.28 1.55 0.41
N TYR A 35 -10.17 0.57 0.60
CA TYR A 35 -9.85 -0.83 0.34
C TYR A 35 -9.53 -1.09 -1.14
N VAL A 36 -10.35 -0.59 -2.06
CA VAL A 36 -10.14 -0.76 -3.51
C VAL A 36 -8.88 -0.04 -3.96
N SER A 37 -8.59 1.15 -3.41
CA SER A 37 -7.38 1.90 -3.74
C SER A 37 -6.11 1.15 -3.39
N HIS A 38 -6.07 0.37 -2.30
CA HIS A 38 -4.94 -0.50 -1.98
C HIS A 38 -4.64 -1.46 -3.13
N LEU A 39 -5.66 -2.16 -3.65
CA LEU A 39 -5.48 -3.10 -4.75
C LEU A 39 -4.91 -2.43 -6.01
N ILE A 40 -5.37 -1.21 -6.30
CA ILE A 40 -4.93 -0.44 -7.47
C ILE A 40 -3.50 0.06 -7.28
N VAL A 41 -3.21 0.64 -6.12
CA VAL A 41 -1.88 1.19 -5.78
C VAL A 41 -0.84 0.09 -5.80
N ASP A 42 -1.14 -1.08 -5.25
CA ASP A 42 -0.26 -2.25 -5.31
C ASP A 42 -0.09 -2.79 -6.73
N ALA A 43 -1.13 -2.79 -7.52
CA ALA A 43 -1.03 -3.17 -8.92
C ALA A 43 -0.10 -2.22 -9.70
N LEU A 44 -0.13 -0.92 -9.40
CA LEU A 44 0.76 0.10 -9.96
C LEU A 44 2.21 0.00 -9.46
N SER A 45 2.50 -0.78 -8.40
CA SER A 45 3.88 -1.01 -7.93
C SER A 45 4.83 -1.55 -9.02
N LYS A 46 4.27 -2.01 -10.14
CA LYS A 46 5.03 -2.42 -11.33
C LYS A 46 5.92 -1.30 -11.90
N ILE A 47 5.49 -0.04 -11.78
CA ILE A 47 6.21 1.14 -12.28
C ILE A 47 7.04 1.86 -11.22
N THR A 48 7.12 1.32 -10.00
CA THR A 48 7.97 1.87 -8.93
C THR A 48 9.09 0.93 -8.55
N TYR A 49 10.11 1.44 -7.84
CA TYR A 49 11.21 0.61 -7.33
C TYR A 49 10.74 -0.16 -6.10
N HIS A 50 10.37 -1.40 -6.31
CA HIS A 50 9.85 -2.27 -5.26
C HIS A 50 10.33 -3.70 -5.47
N THR A 51 11.58 -3.96 -5.06
CA THR A 51 12.18 -5.30 -5.20
C THR A 51 11.57 -6.28 -4.20
N PRO A 52 11.09 -7.45 -4.64
CA PRO A 52 10.49 -8.45 -3.74
C PRO A 52 11.51 -9.05 -2.78
N ASP A 53 12.79 -9.05 -3.16
CA ASP A 53 13.87 -9.65 -2.38
C ASP A 53 14.70 -8.60 -1.66
N VAL A 54 14.99 -8.88 -0.40
CA VAL A 54 15.84 -8.02 0.45
C VAL A 54 17.27 -8.07 -0.05
N LYS A 55 17.85 -6.92 -0.41
CA LYS A 55 19.23 -6.77 -0.89
C LYS A 55 20.08 -6.05 0.13
N LYS A 56 20.40 -6.71 1.25
CA LYS A 56 21.16 -6.12 2.37
C LYS A 56 22.56 -5.63 1.97
N ASP A 57 23.17 -6.25 0.97
CA ASP A 57 24.51 -5.90 0.48
C ASP A 57 24.48 -4.75 -0.55
N ASP A 58 23.31 -4.37 -1.04
CA ASP A 58 23.12 -3.22 -1.92
C ASP A 58 22.89 -1.96 -1.08
N LYS A 59 23.90 -1.11 -0.96
CA LYS A 59 23.84 0.15 -0.19
C LYS A 59 22.70 1.05 -0.66
N PHE A 60 22.46 1.11 -1.96
CA PHE A 60 21.37 1.91 -2.52
C PHE A 60 20.00 1.38 -2.07
N TRP A 61 19.80 0.06 -2.14
CA TRP A 61 18.59 -0.59 -1.65
C TRP A 61 18.34 -0.28 -0.17
N VAL A 62 19.38 -0.38 0.66
CA VAL A 62 19.28 -0.11 2.10
C VAL A 62 18.91 1.34 2.36
N ILE A 63 19.63 2.31 1.74
CA ILE A 63 19.37 3.73 1.94
C ILE A 63 17.92 4.08 1.50
N TRP A 64 17.53 3.63 0.32
CA TRP A 64 16.17 3.88 -0.17
C TRP A 64 15.10 3.36 0.79
N HIS A 65 15.22 2.11 1.25
CA HIS A 65 14.22 1.52 2.14
C HIS A 65 14.22 2.17 3.53
N VAL A 66 15.36 2.60 4.04
CA VAL A 66 15.39 3.40 5.28
C VAL A 66 14.61 4.71 5.11
N ILE A 67 14.84 5.43 4.02
CA ILE A 67 14.16 6.70 3.75
C ILE A 67 12.64 6.47 3.60
N ILE A 68 12.23 5.55 2.74
CA ILE A 68 10.82 5.38 2.41
C ILE A 68 10.01 4.77 3.57
N TYR A 69 10.59 3.85 4.34
CA TYR A 69 9.94 3.31 5.53
C TYR A 69 9.84 4.35 6.65
N SER A 70 10.89 5.19 6.84
CA SER A 70 10.81 6.30 7.78
C SER A 70 9.71 7.28 7.39
N ALA A 71 9.61 7.63 6.10
CA ALA A 71 8.54 8.48 5.58
C ALA A 71 7.15 7.84 5.75
N SER A 72 7.05 6.52 5.55
CA SER A 72 5.80 5.78 5.75
C SER A 72 5.34 5.79 7.21
N ILE A 73 6.26 5.56 8.15
CA ILE A 73 5.97 5.62 9.59
C ILE A 73 5.58 7.05 10.00
N LEU A 74 6.32 8.05 9.51
CA LEU A 74 6.02 9.44 9.82
C LEU A 74 4.64 9.86 9.28
N SER A 75 4.31 9.48 8.04
CA SER A 75 2.98 9.73 7.47
C SER A 75 1.88 9.08 8.29
N LEU A 76 2.11 7.85 8.76
CA LEU A 76 1.16 7.16 9.63
C LEU A 76 0.95 7.91 10.95
N ILE A 77 2.04 8.29 11.65
CA ILE A 77 1.95 9.01 12.93
C ILE A 77 1.19 10.33 12.79
N ILE A 78 1.46 11.10 11.73
CA ILE A 78 0.84 12.41 11.52
C ILE A 78 -0.62 12.29 11.10
N LEU A 79 -0.92 11.35 10.19
CA LEU A 79 -2.20 11.30 9.50
C LEU A 79 -3.22 10.34 10.12
N ILE A 80 -2.79 9.41 11.01
CA ILE A 80 -3.69 8.39 11.54
C ILE A 80 -4.84 8.97 12.38
N ILE A 81 -4.59 10.00 13.17
CA ILE A 81 -5.62 10.60 14.05
C ILE A 81 -6.75 11.24 13.23
N PRO A 82 -6.47 12.19 12.30
CA PRO A 82 -7.53 12.84 11.53
C PRO A 82 -8.13 11.94 10.43
N PHE A 83 -7.37 10.96 9.92
CA PHE A 83 -7.77 10.15 8.75
C PHE A 83 -7.78 8.65 9.03
N TRP A 84 -8.05 8.25 10.28
CA TRP A 84 -7.95 6.87 10.73
C TRP A 84 -8.78 5.88 9.90
N LEU A 85 -9.98 6.28 9.45
CA LEU A 85 -10.88 5.42 8.71
C LEU A 85 -10.28 5.02 7.35
N GLY A 86 -9.88 6.00 6.56
CA GLY A 86 -9.24 5.76 5.26
C GLY A 86 -7.93 4.98 5.40
N ILE A 87 -7.06 5.41 6.32
CA ILE A 87 -5.76 4.78 6.53
C ILE A 87 -5.91 3.33 6.99
N LEU A 88 -6.82 3.05 7.93
CA LEU A 88 -7.04 1.68 8.40
C LEU A 88 -7.46 0.76 7.24
N PHE A 89 -8.44 1.17 6.44
CA PHE A 89 -8.96 0.33 5.37
C PHE A 89 -8.06 0.28 4.14
N ALA A 90 -7.25 1.30 3.89
CA ALA A 90 -6.20 1.24 2.87
C ALA A 90 -5.03 0.31 3.26
N ASN A 91 -4.79 0.07 4.54
CA ASN A 91 -3.71 -0.81 4.99
C ASN A 91 -4.21 -2.17 5.53
N ILE A 92 -5.52 -2.44 5.50
CA ILE A 92 -6.08 -3.66 6.10
C ILE A 92 -5.58 -4.94 5.44
N ILE A 93 -5.29 -4.89 4.14
CA ILE A 93 -4.72 -6.00 3.36
C ILE A 93 -3.31 -6.32 3.87
N ASP A 94 -2.47 -5.29 4.05
CA ASP A 94 -1.13 -5.43 4.61
C ASP A 94 -1.16 -5.93 6.04
N ILE A 95 -2.04 -5.36 6.87
CA ILE A 95 -2.22 -5.81 8.25
C ILE A 95 -2.58 -7.28 8.28
N TRP A 96 -3.53 -7.71 7.45
CA TRP A 96 -3.92 -9.11 7.37
C TRP A 96 -2.78 -10.01 6.90
N ASP A 97 -2.18 -9.71 5.75
CA ASP A 97 -1.22 -10.62 5.12
C ASP A 97 0.13 -10.65 5.83
N TRP A 98 0.64 -9.48 6.28
CA TRP A 98 1.98 -9.38 6.87
C TRP A 98 2.00 -9.59 8.38
N PHE A 99 1.02 -9.04 9.11
CA PHE A 99 1.04 -9.06 10.58
C PHE A 99 0.20 -10.19 11.19
N ILE A 100 -0.79 -10.72 10.46
CA ILE A 100 -1.64 -11.82 10.95
C ILE A 100 -1.32 -13.13 10.24
N LEU A 101 -1.50 -13.19 8.91
CA LEU A 101 -1.43 -14.44 8.16
C LEU A 101 -0.02 -15.02 8.10
N ARG A 102 0.99 -14.22 7.76
CA ARG A 102 2.39 -14.71 7.67
C ARG A 102 2.97 -15.21 8.97
N PRO A 103 2.81 -14.55 10.13
CA PRO A 103 3.23 -15.11 11.42
C PRO A 103 2.54 -16.44 11.73
N LEU A 104 1.22 -16.53 11.48
CA LEU A 104 0.46 -17.77 11.67
C LEU A 104 0.96 -18.88 10.74
N GLN A 105 1.21 -18.56 9.46
CA GLN A 105 1.76 -19.49 8.48
C GLN A 105 3.12 -20.03 8.92
N LYS A 106 4.04 -19.16 9.34
CA LYS A 106 5.36 -19.58 9.87
C LYS A 106 5.23 -20.52 11.06
N LYS A 107 4.30 -20.21 12.00
CA LYS A 107 4.05 -21.07 13.17
C LYS A 107 3.50 -22.44 12.77
N LYS A 108 2.54 -22.48 11.85
CA LYS A 108 1.90 -23.72 11.37
C LYS A 108 2.88 -24.60 10.59
N ILE A 109 3.70 -24.02 9.71
CA ILE A 109 4.73 -24.76 8.97
C ILE A 109 5.75 -25.38 9.96
N LYS A 110 6.19 -24.63 10.97
CA LYS A 110 7.08 -25.15 12.01
C LYS A 110 6.45 -26.31 12.80
N SER A 111 5.14 -26.37 12.93
CA SER A 111 4.41 -27.47 13.57
C SER A 111 4.03 -28.62 12.62
N GLY A 112 4.61 -28.67 11.43
CA GLY A 112 4.43 -29.77 10.47
C GLY A 112 3.31 -29.57 9.43
N ALA A 113 2.71 -28.38 9.35
CA ALA A 113 1.75 -28.11 8.28
C ALA A 113 2.44 -27.96 6.92
N ASN A 114 1.67 -28.18 5.82
CA ASN A 114 2.15 -28.00 4.46
C ASN A 114 2.69 -26.59 4.24
N ALA A 115 3.75 -26.43 3.44
CA ALA A 115 4.37 -25.15 3.09
C ALA A 115 3.38 -24.12 2.50
N ASN A 116 2.33 -24.61 1.83
CA ASN A 116 1.27 -23.79 1.23
C ASN A 116 0.11 -23.49 2.21
N TRP A 117 0.24 -23.84 3.52
CA TRP A 117 -0.79 -23.54 4.48
C TRP A 117 -1.07 -22.04 4.52
N GLY A 118 -2.34 -21.67 4.48
CA GLY A 118 -2.76 -20.26 4.53
C GLY A 118 -2.76 -19.53 3.18
N HIS A 119 -2.15 -20.08 2.13
CA HIS A 119 -2.04 -19.40 0.83
C HIS A 119 -3.39 -18.98 0.23
N LYS A 120 -4.46 -19.74 0.48
CA LYS A 120 -5.81 -19.41 0.03
C LYS A 120 -6.38 -18.13 0.65
N TRP A 121 -5.91 -17.73 1.83
CA TRP A 121 -6.36 -16.54 2.56
C TRP A 121 -5.52 -15.29 2.30
N TYR A 122 -4.48 -15.42 1.45
CA TYR A 122 -3.61 -14.32 1.07
C TYR A 122 -4.38 -13.33 0.18
N LEU A 123 -4.49 -12.07 0.64
CA LEU A 123 -5.32 -11.06 -0.03
C LEU A 123 -4.59 -10.35 -1.18
N HIS A 124 -3.26 -10.20 -1.11
CA HIS A 124 -2.48 -9.57 -2.20
C HIS A 124 -2.60 -10.29 -3.55
N LYS A 125 -3.08 -11.54 -3.58
CA LYS A 125 -3.42 -12.20 -4.86
C LYS A 125 -4.42 -11.41 -5.70
N HIS A 126 -5.27 -10.59 -5.05
CA HIS A 126 -6.22 -9.74 -5.76
C HIS A 126 -5.51 -8.53 -6.40
N SER A 127 -4.51 -7.94 -5.71
CA SER A 127 -3.64 -6.90 -6.30
C SER A 127 -2.85 -7.45 -7.48
N ASP A 128 -2.33 -8.68 -7.38
CA ASP A 128 -1.65 -9.36 -8.48
C ASP A 128 -2.58 -9.57 -9.68
N TRP A 129 -3.81 -10.02 -9.42
CA TRP A 129 -4.83 -10.18 -10.47
C TRP A 129 -5.16 -8.83 -11.14
N VAL A 130 -5.38 -7.76 -10.37
CA VAL A 130 -5.64 -6.40 -10.90
C VAL A 130 -4.46 -5.94 -11.75
N ARG A 131 -3.22 -6.13 -11.27
CA ARG A 131 -2.01 -5.79 -12.01
C ARG A 131 -1.94 -6.50 -13.36
N ASP A 132 -2.17 -7.81 -13.37
CA ASP A 132 -2.01 -8.61 -14.57
C ASP A 132 -3.12 -8.36 -15.60
N LYS A 133 -4.35 -8.07 -15.15
CA LYS A 133 -5.50 -7.81 -16.02
C LYS A 133 -5.59 -6.37 -16.50
N LEU A 134 -5.40 -5.38 -15.62
CA LEU A 134 -5.61 -3.97 -15.95
C LEU A 134 -4.31 -3.24 -16.31
N PHE A 135 -3.19 -3.63 -15.69
CA PHE A 135 -1.91 -2.94 -15.82
C PHE A 135 -0.80 -3.80 -16.43
N GLY A 136 -1.16 -4.92 -17.07
CA GLY A 136 -0.21 -5.82 -17.74
C GLY A 136 0.67 -5.14 -18.78
N TRP A 137 0.12 -4.11 -19.46
CA TRP A 137 0.79 -3.30 -20.48
C TRP A 137 1.83 -2.31 -19.93
N LEU A 138 1.79 -1.97 -18.62
CA LEU A 138 2.76 -1.05 -18.02
C LEU A 138 4.17 -1.68 -17.98
N PRO A 139 5.23 -0.85 -18.11
CA PRO A 139 6.60 -1.31 -17.99
C PRO A 139 6.88 -1.85 -16.58
N ASN A 140 7.78 -2.84 -16.48
CA ASN A 140 8.21 -3.37 -15.18
C ASN A 140 9.50 -2.67 -14.72
N TRP A 141 9.34 -1.73 -13.78
CA TRP A 141 10.43 -0.95 -13.21
C TRP A 141 10.78 -1.34 -11.76
N ARG A 142 10.20 -2.41 -11.25
CA ARG A 142 10.42 -2.86 -9.85
C ARG A 142 11.87 -3.04 -9.48
N TYR A 143 12.71 -3.38 -10.45
CA TYR A 143 14.15 -3.62 -10.25
C TYR A 143 15.03 -2.47 -10.76
N LYS A 144 14.43 -1.34 -11.17
CA LYS A 144 15.13 -0.27 -11.83
C LYS A 144 15.05 1.02 -11.00
N TYR A 145 16.20 1.64 -10.77
CA TYR A 145 16.30 2.84 -9.92
C TYR A 145 15.41 4.00 -10.36
N TYR A 146 15.16 4.15 -11.64
CA TYR A 146 14.24 5.19 -12.11
C TYR A 146 12.77 4.97 -11.66
N GLY A 147 12.39 3.77 -11.20
CA GLY A 147 11.11 3.56 -10.54
C GLY A 147 10.94 4.37 -9.25
N ILE A 148 12.03 4.84 -8.63
CA ILE A 148 12.00 5.77 -7.50
C ILE A 148 11.43 7.12 -7.91
N ILE A 149 11.80 7.62 -9.09
CA ILE A 149 11.31 8.90 -9.61
C ILE A 149 9.79 8.85 -9.73
N THR A 150 9.25 7.75 -10.21
CA THR A 150 7.80 7.55 -10.31
C THR A 150 7.13 7.59 -8.93
N GLU A 151 7.68 6.88 -7.94
CA GLU A 151 7.16 6.90 -6.57
C GLU A 151 7.18 8.32 -5.98
N LEU A 152 8.30 9.03 -6.13
CA LEU A 152 8.44 10.41 -5.63
C LEU A 152 7.46 11.38 -6.32
N ILE A 153 7.25 11.26 -7.62
CA ILE A 153 6.28 12.08 -8.35
C ILE A 153 4.87 11.81 -7.82
N ILE A 154 4.50 10.57 -7.59
CA ILE A 154 3.17 10.21 -7.06
C ILE A 154 3.00 10.78 -5.65
N ILE A 155 3.99 10.62 -4.76
CA ILE A 155 3.95 11.15 -3.39
C ILE A 155 3.80 12.68 -3.42
N LEU A 156 4.60 13.37 -4.24
CA LEU A 156 4.53 14.82 -4.37
C LEU A 156 3.17 15.27 -4.90
N PHE A 157 2.67 14.62 -5.93
CA PHE A 157 1.36 14.93 -6.52
C PHE A 157 0.22 14.76 -5.51
N LEU A 158 0.19 13.65 -4.78
CA LEU A 158 -0.80 13.40 -3.74
C LEU A 158 -0.70 14.42 -2.60
N SER A 159 0.52 14.78 -2.19
CA SER A 159 0.75 15.79 -1.15
C SER A 159 0.21 17.18 -1.58
N ILE A 160 0.44 17.56 -2.83
CA ILE A 160 -0.10 18.81 -3.39
C ILE A 160 -1.63 18.76 -3.40
N ILE A 161 -2.23 17.65 -3.85
CA ILE A 161 -3.69 17.50 -3.83
C ILE A 161 -4.23 17.69 -2.41
N ILE A 162 -3.62 17.04 -1.41
CA ILE A 162 -4.06 17.15 -0.02
C ILE A 162 -4.02 18.60 0.46
N ILE A 163 -2.94 19.35 0.14
CA ILE A 163 -2.81 20.77 0.52
C ILE A 163 -3.91 21.64 -0.13
N ILE A 164 -4.30 21.30 -1.36
CA ILE A 164 -5.33 22.07 -2.09
C ILE A 164 -6.74 21.81 -1.56
N ILE A 165 -7.02 20.57 -1.12
CA ILE A 165 -8.38 20.15 -0.72
C ILE A 165 -8.64 20.26 0.78
N LEU A 166 -7.59 20.49 1.62
CA LEU A 166 -7.70 20.79 3.05
C LEU A 166 -8.07 22.25 3.26
#